data_58ba21a67e8ca9e0358288bea77d259a
#
_entry.id   58ba21a67e8ca9e0358288bea77d259a
#
_cell.length_a   1.000
_cell.length_b   1.000
_cell.length_c   1.000
_cell.angle_alpha   90.00
_cell.angle_beta   90.00
_cell.angle_gamma   90.00
#
_symmetry.space_group_name_H-M   'P 1'
#
loop_
_entity.id
_entity.type
_entity.pdbx_description
1 polymer ?
#
loop_
_entity_poly.entity_id
_entity_poly.type
_entity_poly.pdbx_seq_one_letter_code
_entity_poly.pdbx_strand_id
1 'polypeptide(L)'
;MKLPFLVASLLVAVLFAAQPSLAQNAFTPDQVKYGPVPPFLPAGAQLAVLEGDPMAASGDFTIRLKMPDGYKIAPHTHPHRENVTVLSGTLKVGMGDQFDAGKMMSFGAGSFAYLDPSVHHYAMASGATVIQIHGMSPAKFNYINPADDPSGKK
;
A
#
# COMPACT_ATOMS: atom_id res chain seq x y z
N MET A 1 34.14 -62.72 44.01
CA MET A 1 33.18 -61.67 44.32
C MET A 1 33.28 -60.68 43.19
N LYS A 2 32.31 -60.71 42.25
CA LYS A 2 32.32 -59.82 41.02
C LYS A 2 31.34 -58.67 41.24
N LEU A 3 31.81 -57.41 41.25
CA LEU A 3 30.94 -56.25 41.32
C LEU A 3 30.34 -55.98 39.92
N PRO A 4 29.03 -55.64 39.81
CA PRO A 4 28.46 -55.21 38.55
C PRO A 4 28.72 -53.73 38.32
N PHE A 5 29.23 -53.41 37.16
CA PHE A 5 29.32 -52.00 36.66
C PHE A 5 27.91 -51.54 36.27
N LEU A 6 27.39 -50.52 36.96
CA LEU A 6 26.19 -49.80 36.58
C LEU A 6 26.58 -48.73 35.49
N VAL A 7 26.14 -48.94 34.28
CA VAL A 7 26.25 -47.92 33.22
C VAL A 7 25.03 -47.00 33.34
N ALA A 8 25.23 -45.80 33.81
CA ALA A 8 24.21 -44.78 33.84
C ALA A 8 24.14 -44.10 32.45
N SER A 9 23.08 -44.39 31.69
CA SER A 9 22.80 -43.74 30.42
C SER A 9 22.22 -42.34 30.67
N LEU A 10 22.98 -41.31 30.36
CA LEU A 10 22.55 -39.90 30.40
C LEU A 10 21.67 -39.61 29.17
N LEU A 11 20.37 -39.51 29.36
CA LEU A 11 19.44 -39.09 28.31
C LEU A 11 19.53 -37.56 28.18
N VAL A 12 20.20 -37.08 27.13
CA VAL A 12 20.21 -35.64 26.78
C VAL A 12 18.92 -35.34 26.06
N ALA A 13 17.94 -34.72 26.75
CA ALA A 13 16.74 -34.19 26.13
C ALA A 13 17.09 -32.89 25.35
N VAL A 14 17.13 -32.97 24.04
CA VAL A 14 17.27 -31.80 23.15
C VAL A 14 15.91 -31.10 23.10
N LEU A 15 15.75 -30.03 23.85
CA LEU A 15 14.60 -29.12 23.75
C LEU A 15 14.68 -28.37 22.42
N PHE A 16 13.93 -28.81 21.42
CA PHE A 16 13.65 -28.00 20.24
C PHE A 16 12.74 -26.84 20.65
N ALA A 17 13.30 -25.64 20.84
CA ALA A 17 12.52 -24.43 20.95
C ALA A 17 11.80 -24.23 19.61
N ALA A 18 10.46 -24.33 19.61
CA ALA A 18 9.64 -23.97 18.46
C ALA A 18 9.90 -22.50 18.15
N GLN A 19 10.51 -22.21 17.01
CA GLN A 19 10.65 -20.85 16.52
C GLN A 19 9.24 -20.30 16.24
N PRO A 20 8.89 -19.09 16.69
CA PRO A 20 7.63 -18.49 16.33
C PRO A 20 7.56 -18.40 14.80
N SER A 21 6.54 -19.02 14.20
CA SER A 21 6.27 -18.85 12.78
C SER A 21 5.88 -17.39 12.56
N LEU A 22 6.77 -16.64 11.92
CA LEU A 22 6.42 -15.31 11.44
C LEU A 22 5.24 -15.43 10.47
N ALA A 23 4.38 -14.41 10.45
CA ALA A 23 3.27 -14.33 9.50
C ALA A 23 3.76 -14.71 8.10
N GLN A 24 2.96 -15.50 7.39
CA GLN A 24 3.34 -16.13 6.11
C GLN A 24 3.77 -15.10 5.05
N ASN A 25 3.31 -13.83 5.18
CA ASN A 25 3.65 -12.71 4.33
C ASN A 25 3.92 -11.48 5.22
N ALA A 26 5.18 -11.23 5.51
CA ALA A 26 5.63 -10.06 6.26
C ALA A 26 6.72 -9.34 5.45
N PHE A 27 6.66 -8.02 5.42
CA PHE A 27 7.62 -7.19 4.69
C PHE A 27 8.22 -6.15 5.62
N THR A 28 9.53 -6.17 5.76
CA THR A 28 10.28 -5.03 6.30
C THR A 28 10.40 -3.93 5.23
N PRO A 29 10.67 -2.68 5.59
CA PRO A 29 10.73 -1.59 4.61
C PRO A 29 11.68 -1.83 3.43
N ASP A 30 12.81 -2.51 3.66
CA ASP A 30 13.81 -2.85 2.66
C ASP A 30 13.40 -4.01 1.73
N GLN A 31 12.44 -4.82 2.16
CA GLN A 31 11.88 -5.92 1.37
C GLN A 31 10.79 -5.47 0.40
N VAL A 32 10.20 -4.28 0.60
CA VAL A 32 9.17 -3.74 -0.29
C VAL A 32 9.77 -3.41 -1.65
N LYS A 33 9.29 -4.07 -2.70
CA LYS A 33 9.76 -3.89 -4.08
C LYS A 33 8.82 -2.95 -4.82
N TYR A 34 9.33 -1.77 -5.16
CA TYR A 34 8.60 -0.79 -5.96
C TYR A 34 8.90 -0.98 -7.45
N GLY A 35 7.87 -0.87 -8.27
CA GLY A 35 7.92 -0.86 -9.72
C GLY A 35 7.23 0.38 -10.30
N PRO A 36 7.16 0.50 -11.64
CA PRO A 36 6.41 1.58 -12.28
C PRO A 36 4.91 1.48 -11.92
N VAL A 37 4.23 2.62 -11.92
CA VAL A 37 2.78 2.66 -11.76
C VAL A 37 2.07 2.10 -13.00
N PRO A 38 0.84 1.55 -12.85
CA PRO A 38 -0.01 1.17 -13.97
C PRO A 38 -0.33 2.38 -14.88
N PRO A 39 -0.69 2.15 -16.17
CA PRO A 39 -0.92 3.23 -17.14
C PRO A 39 -2.02 4.23 -16.77
N PHE A 40 -2.96 3.85 -15.92
CA PHE A 40 -4.03 4.73 -15.44
C PHE A 40 -3.58 5.69 -14.33
N LEU A 41 -2.35 5.61 -13.87
CA LEU A 41 -1.74 6.62 -12.99
C LEU A 41 -0.69 7.43 -13.76
N PRO A 42 -0.55 8.73 -13.49
CA PRO A 42 0.48 9.55 -14.11
C PRO A 42 1.87 8.96 -13.88
N ALA A 43 2.74 9.06 -14.88
CA ALA A 43 4.12 8.60 -14.76
C ALA A 43 4.89 9.37 -13.67
N GLY A 44 5.95 8.77 -13.11
CA GLY A 44 6.83 9.40 -12.14
C GLY A 44 6.68 8.87 -10.71
N ALA A 45 5.56 8.27 -10.35
CA ALA A 45 5.42 7.54 -9.10
C ALA A 45 5.85 6.07 -9.25
N GLN A 46 5.99 5.40 -8.11
CA GLN A 46 6.29 3.96 -8.04
C GLN A 46 5.25 3.26 -7.15
N LEU A 47 4.88 2.05 -7.51
CA LEU A 47 3.90 1.23 -6.80
C LEU A 47 4.51 -0.09 -6.34
N ALA A 48 4.15 -0.52 -5.13
CA ALA A 48 4.43 -1.85 -4.63
C ALA A 48 3.13 -2.54 -4.21
N VAL A 49 2.91 -3.76 -4.66
CA VAL A 49 1.82 -4.62 -4.17
C VAL A 49 2.35 -5.40 -2.96
N LEU A 50 1.67 -5.28 -1.83
CA LEU A 50 2.01 -5.99 -0.59
C LEU A 50 1.12 -7.22 -0.40
N GLU A 51 -0.14 -7.12 -0.85
CA GLU A 51 -1.14 -8.18 -0.70
C GLU A 51 -2.14 -8.09 -1.84
N GLY A 52 -2.66 -9.25 -2.26
CA GLY A 52 -3.71 -9.36 -3.27
C GLY A 52 -3.27 -8.94 -4.66
N ASP A 53 -4.27 -8.76 -5.52
CA ASP A 53 -4.09 -8.21 -6.86
C ASP A 53 -5.06 -7.04 -7.06
N PRO A 54 -4.56 -5.79 -7.10
CA PRO A 54 -5.41 -4.61 -7.28
C PRO A 54 -6.16 -4.59 -8.62
N MET A 55 -5.77 -5.44 -9.59
CA MET A 55 -6.40 -5.53 -10.90
C MET A 55 -7.37 -6.72 -11.03
N ALA A 56 -7.47 -7.57 -10.00
CA ALA A 56 -8.40 -8.70 -9.99
C ALA A 56 -9.87 -8.26 -10.09
N ALA A 57 -10.76 -9.18 -10.42
CA ALA A 57 -12.20 -8.91 -10.48
C ALA A 57 -12.80 -8.69 -9.08
N SER A 58 -12.19 -9.24 -8.02
CA SER A 58 -12.60 -9.12 -6.63
C SER A 58 -11.47 -9.56 -5.70
N GLY A 59 -11.62 -9.27 -4.41
CA GLY A 59 -10.67 -9.59 -3.35
C GLY A 59 -10.10 -8.33 -2.73
N ASP A 60 -9.47 -8.50 -1.59
CA ASP A 60 -8.77 -7.40 -0.92
C ASP A 60 -7.40 -7.16 -1.55
N PHE A 61 -6.93 -5.93 -1.49
CA PHE A 61 -5.57 -5.58 -1.85
C PHE A 61 -4.96 -4.58 -0.88
N THR A 62 -3.65 -4.65 -0.75
CA THR A 62 -2.84 -3.62 -0.07
C THR A 62 -1.67 -3.23 -0.96
N ILE A 63 -1.57 -1.93 -1.25
CA ILE A 63 -0.49 -1.37 -2.06
C ILE A 63 0.20 -0.21 -1.34
N ARG A 64 1.43 0.09 -1.75
CA ARG A 64 2.09 1.36 -1.43
C ARG A 64 2.37 2.15 -2.70
N LEU A 65 2.07 3.44 -2.64
CA LEU A 65 2.38 4.39 -3.70
C LEU A 65 3.45 5.36 -3.17
N LYS A 66 4.58 5.42 -3.89
CA LYS A 66 5.67 6.35 -3.62
C LYS A 66 5.66 7.43 -4.69
N MET A 67 5.41 8.66 -4.27
CA MET A 67 5.20 9.83 -5.13
C MET A 67 6.34 10.83 -4.95
N PRO A 68 6.91 11.37 -6.03
CA PRO A 68 7.82 12.51 -5.94
C PRO A 68 7.07 13.78 -5.53
N ASP A 69 7.81 14.82 -5.15
CA ASP A 69 7.22 16.13 -4.86
C ASP A 69 6.41 16.65 -6.06
N GLY A 70 5.25 17.23 -5.76
CA GLY A 70 4.36 17.79 -6.76
C GLY A 70 3.61 16.78 -7.63
N TYR A 71 3.75 15.47 -7.37
CA TYR A 71 2.99 14.45 -8.11
C TYR A 71 1.49 14.64 -7.90
N LYS A 72 0.74 14.70 -9.01
CA LYS A 72 -0.70 15.00 -9.01
C LYS A 72 -1.50 13.84 -9.58
N ILE A 73 -2.64 13.60 -8.96
CA ILE A 73 -3.70 12.72 -9.48
C ILE A 73 -4.93 13.61 -9.68
N ALA A 74 -5.36 13.73 -10.93
CA ALA A 74 -6.49 14.56 -11.32
C ALA A 74 -7.81 14.06 -10.72
N PRO A 75 -8.89 14.85 -10.73
CA PRO A 75 -10.20 14.45 -10.18
C PRO A 75 -10.69 13.12 -10.76
N HIS A 76 -11.02 12.19 -9.85
CA HIS A 76 -11.42 10.83 -10.17
C HIS A 76 -12.31 10.24 -9.08
N THR A 77 -12.84 9.05 -9.34
CA THR A 77 -13.59 8.22 -8.38
C THR A 77 -13.11 6.79 -8.43
N HIS A 78 -13.47 6.03 -7.39
CA HIS A 78 -13.28 4.58 -7.32
C HIS A 78 -14.62 3.85 -7.15
N PRO A 79 -14.77 2.60 -7.65
CA PRO A 79 -15.97 1.80 -7.45
C PRO A 79 -16.12 1.30 -6.02
N HIS A 80 -15.02 1.21 -5.27
CA HIS A 80 -14.96 0.73 -3.90
C HIS A 80 -14.37 1.78 -2.97
N ARG A 81 -14.55 1.61 -1.65
CA ARG A 81 -13.91 2.47 -0.66
C ARG A 81 -12.40 2.36 -0.76
N GLU A 82 -11.74 3.51 -0.78
CA GLU A 82 -10.30 3.63 -0.67
C GLU A 82 -9.93 4.02 0.76
N ASN A 83 -9.04 3.25 1.40
CA ASN A 83 -8.50 3.55 2.72
C ASN A 83 -7.03 3.93 2.56
N VAL A 84 -6.65 5.13 3.02
CA VAL A 84 -5.33 5.70 2.81
C VAL A 84 -4.66 6.00 4.14
N THR A 85 -3.45 5.49 4.32
CA THR A 85 -2.56 5.86 5.44
C THR A 85 -1.32 6.55 4.89
N VAL A 86 -1.00 7.72 5.39
CA VAL A 86 0.26 8.41 5.04
C VAL A 86 1.40 7.84 5.88
N LEU A 87 2.37 7.20 5.23
CA LEU A 87 3.54 6.61 5.90
C LEU A 87 4.69 7.61 6.05
N SER A 88 4.89 8.47 5.05
CA SER A 88 5.91 9.55 5.10
C SER A 88 5.52 10.69 4.16
N GLY A 89 6.06 11.88 4.39
CA GLY A 89 5.75 13.07 3.61
C GLY A 89 4.39 13.66 3.95
N THR A 90 3.78 14.34 2.97
CA THR A 90 2.47 14.97 3.12
C THR A 90 1.62 14.72 1.89
N LEU A 91 0.48 14.07 2.07
CA LEU A 91 -0.56 13.94 1.07
C LEU A 91 -1.51 15.12 1.19
N LYS A 92 -1.77 15.80 0.09
CA LYS A 92 -2.87 16.78 -0.03
C LYS A 92 -4.02 16.15 -0.77
N VAL A 93 -5.23 16.30 -0.26
CA VAL A 93 -6.46 15.78 -0.87
C VAL A 93 -7.47 16.90 -0.99
N GLY A 94 -8.06 17.04 -2.16
CA GLY A 94 -9.18 17.95 -2.43
C GLY A 94 -10.39 17.19 -2.95
N MET A 95 -11.57 17.78 -2.77
CA MET A 95 -12.85 17.18 -3.12
C MET A 95 -13.48 17.93 -4.30
N GLY A 96 -14.16 17.18 -5.20
CA GLY A 96 -14.91 17.72 -6.33
C GLY A 96 -14.26 17.45 -7.68
N ASP A 97 -14.79 18.10 -8.71
CA ASP A 97 -14.55 17.78 -10.13
C ASP A 97 -13.40 18.58 -10.75
N GLN A 98 -12.93 19.60 -10.05
CA GLN A 98 -11.87 20.48 -10.54
C GLN A 98 -10.69 20.49 -9.58
N PHE A 99 -9.49 20.32 -10.12
CA PHE A 99 -8.26 20.39 -9.35
C PHE A 99 -8.03 21.82 -8.87
N ASP A 100 -8.07 22.04 -7.56
CA ASP A 100 -7.81 23.33 -6.91
C ASP A 100 -6.87 23.13 -5.71
N ALA A 101 -5.60 23.49 -5.90
CA ALA A 101 -4.58 23.33 -4.86
C ALA A 101 -4.86 24.17 -3.60
N GLY A 102 -5.64 25.25 -3.72
CA GLY A 102 -6.03 26.14 -2.61
C GLY A 102 -7.10 25.53 -1.70
N LYS A 103 -7.83 24.51 -2.18
CA LYS A 103 -8.90 23.83 -1.44
C LYS A 103 -8.51 22.48 -0.87
N MET A 104 -7.25 22.10 -1.01
CA MET A 104 -6.77 20.80 -0.51
C MET A 104 -6.50 20.83 0.98
N MET A 105 -6.89 19.75 1.66
CA MET A 105 -6.47 19.46 3.03
C MET A 105 -5.14 18.70 3.02
N SER A 106 -4.29 18.96 4.02
CA SER A 106 -2.97 18.33 4.16
C SER A 106 -2.99 17.26 5.24
N PHE A 107 -2.46 16.07 4.90
CA PHE A 107 -2.34 14.91 5.76
C PHE A 107 -0.88 14.51 5.86
N GLY A 108 -0.28 14.71 7.04
CA GLY A 108 1.11 14.32 7.32
C GLY A 108 1.24 12.83 7.67
N ALA A 109 2.48 12.38 7.88
CA ALA A 109 2.78 11.00 8.29
C ALA A 109 1.98 10.59 9.53
N GLY A 110 1.42 9.37 9.53
CA GLY A 110 0.53 8.84 10.57
C GLY A 110 -0.95 9.19 10.36
N SER A 111 -1.29 10.07 9.42
CA SER A 111 -2.70 10.36 9.11
C SER A 111 -3.36 9.18 8.42
N PHE A 112 -4.65 9.02 8.69
CA PHE A 112 -5.54 8.09 8.03
C PHE A 112 -6.78 8.81 7.50
N ALA A 113 -7.20 8.44 6.30
CA ALA A 113 -8.46 8.88 5.69
C ALA A 113 -9.09 7.74 4.91
N TYR A 114 -10.41 7.81 4.70
CA TYR A 114 -11.07 6.95 3.74
C TYR A 114 -11.99 7.77 2.83
N LEU A 115 -12.19 7.27 1.64
CA LEU A 115 -13.08 7.83 0.63
C LEU A 115 -14.10 6.76 0.27
N ASP A 116 -15.38 7.08 0.39
CA ASP A 116 -16.45 6.16 0.03
C ASP A 116 -16.55 5.99 -1.50
N PRO A 117 -17.19 4.91 -1.98
CA PRO A 117 -17.38 4.67 -3.41
C PRO A 117 -17.97 5.90 -4.11
N SER A 118 -17.48 6.18 -5.30
CA SER A 118 -17.96 7.26 -6.18
C SER A 118 -17.75 8.69 -5.64
N VAL A 119 -17.02 8.87 -4.56
CA VAL A 119 -16.66 10.21 -4.09
C VAL A 119 -15.63 10.83 -5.04
N HIS A 120 -15.94 12.04 -5.54
CA HIS A 120 -15.06 12.81 -6.43
C HIS A 120 -13.95 13.47 -5.64
N HIS A 121 -12.70 13.13 -5.94
CA HIS A 121 -11.53 13.65 -5.23
C HIS A 121 -10.31 13.72 -6.13
N TYR A 122 -9.32 14.45 -5.67
CA TYR A 122 -8.01 14.60 -6.33
C TYR A 122 -6.91 14.69 -5.27
N ALA A 123 -5.69 14.36 -5.66
CA ALA A 123 -4.58 14.28 -4.72
C ALA A 123 -3.31 14.93 -5.26
N MET A 124 -2.43 15.36 -4.35
CA MET A 124 -1.10 15.86 -4.66
C MET A 124 -0.12 15.53 -3.55
N ALA A 125 1.07 15.08 -3.90
CA ALA A 125 2.19 14.97 -2.97
C ALA A 125 2.82 16.34 -2.71
N SER A 126 3.12 16.65 -1.45
CA SER A 126 3.90 17.82 -1.04
C SER A 126 5.17 17.31 -0.36
N GLY A 127 6.28 17.43 -1.05
CA GLY A 127 7.50 16.68 -0.79
C GLY A 127 7.39 15.22 -1.25
N ALA A 128 8.48 14.46 -1.17
CA ALA A 128 8.45 13.01 -1.41
C ALA A 128 7.53 12.33 -0.41
N THR A 129 6.49 11.66 -0.90
CA THR A 129 5.40 11.12 -0.08
C THR A 129 5.20 9.65 -0.35
N VAL A 130 5.01 8.86 0.71
CA VAL A 130 4.64 7.44 0.63
C VAL A 130 3.30 7.26 1.34
N ILE A 131 2.34 6.68 0.63
CA ILE A 131 1.05 6.28 1.20
C ILE A 131 0.87 4.76 1.08
N GLN A 132 0.10 4.19 1.99
CA GLN A 132 -0.41 2.84 1.88
C GLN A 132 -1.92 2.91 1.65
N ILE A 133 -2.37 2.17 0.66
CA ILE A 133 -3.77 2.08 0.28
C ILE A 133 -4.20 0.63 0.45
N HIS A 134 -5.36 0.42 1.06
CA HIS A 134 -6.04 -0.86 1.03
C HIS A 134 -7.51 -0.69 0.68
N GLY A 135 -8.04 -1.68 -0.01
CA GLY A 135 -9.42 -1.66 -0.50
C GLY A 135 -9.78 -2.97 -1.17
N MET A 136 -10.88 -2.93 -1.89
CA MET A 136 -11.35 -4.06 -2.70
C MET A 136 -11.01 -3.87 -4.17
N SER A 137 -10.61 -4.96 -4.81
CA SER A 137 -10.39 -5.01 -6.26
C SER A 137 -11.72 -4.95 -7.04
N PRO A 138 -11.72 -4.36 -8.24
CA PRO A 138 -10.60 -3.72 -8.90
C PRO A 138 -10.30 -2.31 -8.35
N ALA A 139 -9.02 -1.98 -8.22
CA ALA A 139 -8.54 -0.61 -7.94
C ALA A 139 -8.68 0.24 -9.20
N LYS A 140 -9.90 0.55 -9.58
CA LYS A 140 -10.22 1.26 -10.82
C LYS A 140 -10.26 2.77 -10.58
N PHE A 141 -9.66 3.53 -11.49
CA PHE A 141 -9.77 4.98 -11.58
C PHE A 141 -10.79 5.35 -12.64
N ASN A 142 -11.80 6.15 -12.27
CA ASN A 142 -12.72 6.75 -13.20
C ASN A 142 -12.47 8.26 -13.20
N TYR A 143 -11.65 8.75 -14.13
CA TYR A 143 -11.35 10.18 -14.24
C TYR A 143 -12.60 10.97 -14.62
N ILE A 144 -12.82 12.09 -13.92
CA ILE A 144 -14.00 12.95 -14.16
C ILE A 144 -13.90 13.60 -15.55
N ASN A 145 -12.73 14.11 -15.90
CA ASN A 145 -12.44 14.55 -17.25
C ASN A 145 -11.64 13.44 -17.97
N PRO A 146 -12.17 12.82 -19.03
CA PRO A 146 -11.45 11.77 -19.77
C PRO A 146 -10.11 12.21 -20.34
N ALA A 147 -9.89 13.50 -20.57
CA ALA A 147 -8.62 14.03 -21.02
C ALA A 147 -7.51 13.94 -19.98
N ASP A 148 -7.86 13.73 -18.71
CA ASP A 148 -6.91 13.55 -17.60
C ASP A 148 -6.45 12.10 -17.43
N ASP A 149 -7.14 11.14 -18.07
CA ASP A 149 -6.74 9.74 -18.04
C ASP A 149 -5.40 9.54 -18.76
N PRO A 150 -4.32 9.18 -18.05
CA PRO A 150 -3.01 9.01 -18.67
C PRO A 150 -2.92 7.77 -19.57
N SER A 151 -3.82 6.79 -19.42
CA SER A 151 -3.80 5.56 -20.23
C SER A 151 -4.07 5.79 -21.71
N GLY A 152 -4.77 6.87 -22.06
CA GLY A 152 -5.05 7.28 -23.43
C GLY A 152 -3.93 8.11 -24.08
N LYS A 153 -2.93 8.54 -23.33
CA LYS A 153 -1.82 9.38 -23.82
C LYS A 153 -0.66 8.48 -24.23
N LYS A 154 -0.52 8.24 -25.54
CA LYS A 154 0.67 7.61 -26.16
C LYS A 154 1.69 8.66 -26.56
#